data_62c3acda2be5e944eb52167c40b296be
#
_entry.id   62c3acda2be5e944eb52167c40b296be
#
_cell.length_a   1.000
_cell.length_b   1.000
_cell.length_c   1.000
_cell.angle_alpha   90.00
_cell.angle_beta   90.00
_cell.angle_gamma   90.00
#
_symmetry.space_group_name_H-M   'P 1'
#
loop_
_entity.id
_entity.type
_entity.pdbx_description
1 polymer ?
#
loop_
_entity_poly.entity_id
_entity_poly.type
_entity_poly.pdbx_seq_one_letter_code
_entity_poly.pdbx_strand_id
1 'polypeptide(L)'
;MSILLRPDMAAADAVKITTAAAVSVALAVEKVSDQKPDIKWVNDIYIIGRKICGILTEASFSMESGGLDYAVLGIGVNTYEPEGGFPEAIRDIAGPIFHDRKSDMRNRIAAEIINNFMRLYDSFEENSFYPEYRKRLLWVGEKINVIRGSEKTPATMLGADEDCRLHVRYEDGREEYISSGEISIRKA
;
A
#
# COMPACT_ATOMS: atom_id res chain seq x y z
N MET A 1 -6.14 -10.48 7.05
CA MET A 1 -6.60 -11.47 6.05
C MET A 1 -5.47 -11.80 5.12
N SER A 2 -5.47 -13.00 4.50
CA SER A 2 -4.49 -13.38 3.48
C SER A 2 -5.20 -13.95 2.27
N ILE A 3 -4.69 -13.66 1.07
CA ILE A 3 -5.21 -14.16 -0.20
C ILE A 3 -4.05 -14.86 -0.92
N LEU A 4 -4.25 -16.13 -1.28
CA LEU A 4 -3.30 -16.87 -2.12
C LEU A 4 -3.68 -16.67 -3.58
N LEU A 5 -2.71 -16.22 -4.36
CA LEU A 5 -2.84 -15.97 -5.79
C LEU A 5 -1.88 -16.87 -6.58
N ARG A 6 -2.28 -17.23 -7.80
CA ARG A 6 -1.41 -17.87 -8.79
C ARG A 6 -1.47 -17.08 -10.08
N PRO A 7 -0.80 -15.90 -10.11
CA PRO A 7 -0.85 -15.03 -11.26
C PRO A 7 0.05 -15.53 -12.38
N ASP A 8 -0.42 -15.39 -13.62
CA ASP A 8 0.42 -15.52 -14.80
C ASP A 8 1.05 -14.16 -15.11
N MET A 9 2.16 -13.85 -14.44
CA MET A 9 2.84 -12.57 -14.58
C MET A 9 4.34 -12.67 -14.32
N ALA A 10 5.09 -11.72 -14.86
CA ALA A 10 6.51 -11.62 -14.62
C ALA A 10 6.82 -11.23 -13.16
N ALA A 11 7.97 -11.69 -12.66
CA ALA A 11 8.44 -11.37 -11.30
C ALA A 11 8.54 -9.86 -11.03
N ALA A 12 8.91 -9.07 -12.05
CA ALA A 12 9.02 -7.61 -11.96
C ALA A 12 7.67 -6.92 -11.66
N ASP A 13 6.55 -7.54 -12.03
CA ASP A 13 5.21 -6.99 -11.84
C ASP A 13 4.60 -7.33 -10.48
N ALA A 14 5.28 -8.12 -9.64
CA ALA A 14 4.76 -8.52 -8.32
C ALA A 14 4.36 -7.33 -7.43
N VAL A 15 5.06 -6.19 -7.55
CA VAL A 15 4.73 -4.96 -6.80
C VAL A 15 3.34 -4.43 -7.14
N LYS A 16 2.85 -4.68 -8.36
CA LYS A 16 1.52 -4.27 -8.79
C LYS A 16 0.40 -4.96 -8.01
N ILE A 17 0.62 -6.20 -7.52
CA ILE A 17 -0.32 -6.90 -6.62
C ILE A 17 -0.49 -6.09 -5.32
N THR A 18 0.62 -5.65 -4.74
CA THR A 18 0.62 -4.84 -3.51
C THR A 18 -0.10 -3.50 -3.71
N THR A 19 0.17 -2.82 -4.82
CA THR A 19 -0.40 -1.50 -5.10
C THR A 19 -1.89 -1.57 -5.49
N ALA A 20 -2.32 -2.59 -6.23
CA ALA A 20 -3.73 -2.86 -6.48
C ALA A 20 -4.49 -3.19 -5.18
N ALA A 21 -3.87 -3.95 -4.27
CA ALA A 21 -4.43 -4.19 -2.94
C ALA A 21 -4.54 -2.90 -2.12
N ALA A 22 -3.56 -1.99 -2.20
CA ALA A 22 -3.61 -0.70 -1.52
C ALA A 22 -4.80 0.15 -2.02
N VAL A 23 -5.03 0.20 -3.33
CA VAL A 23 -6.21 0.85 -3.92
C VAL A 23 -7.50 0.16 -3.46
N SER A 24 -7.52 -1.17 -3.44
CA SER A 24 -8.70 -1.94 -3.01
C SER A 24 -9.09 -1.65 -1.57
N VAL A 25 -8.11 -1.53 -0.67
CA VAL A 25 -8.34 -1.12 0.73
C VAL A 25 -8.85 0.31 0.79
N ALA A 26 -8.23 1.24 0.05
CA ALA A 26 -8.66 2.65 0.05
C ALA A 26 -10.13 2.80 -0.42
N LEU A 27 -10.49 2.15 -1.52
CA LEU A 27 -11.86 2.14 -2.03
C LEU A 27 -12.86 1.49 -1.06
N ALA A 28 -12.44 0.41 -0.37
CA ALA A 28 -13.27 -0.25 0.63
C ALA A 28 -13.53 0.66 1.83
N VAL A 29 -12.51 1.37 2.30
CA VAL A 29 -12.65 2.34 3.40
C VAL A 29 -13.61 3.47 3.02
N GLU A 30 -13.44 4.07 1.84
CA GLU A 30 -14.33 5.13 1.34
C GLU A 30 -15.79 4.67 1.24
N LYS A 31 -16.02 3.40 0.87
CA LYS A 31 -17.38 2.85 0.73
C LYS A 31 -18.08 2.58 2.05
N VAL A 32 -17.32 2.18 3.09
CA VAL A 32 -17.92 1.80 4.39
C VAL A 32 -17.82 2.89 5.45
N SER A 33 -17.15 4.00 5.14
CA SER A 33 -16.96 5.15 6.04
C SER A 33 -16.90 6.44 5.23
N ASP A 34 -17.02 7.59 5.91
CA ASP A 34 -16.85 8.92 5.31
C ASP A 34 -15.37 9.37 5.26
N GLN A 35 -14.42 8.44 5.49
CA GLN A 35 -13.01 8.72 5.53
C GLN A 35 -12.40 8.72 4.13
N LYS A 36 -11.37 9.55 3.93
CA LYS A 36 -10.57 9.60 2.69
C LYS A 36 -9.17 9.10 2.99
N PRO A 37 -8.87 7.85 2.66
CA PRO A 37 -7.55 7.28 2.90
C PRO A 37 -6.54 7.73 1.86
N ASP A 38 -5.31 7.96 2.33
CA ASP A 38 -4.14 8.18 1.52
C ASP A 38 -3.27 6.93 1.50
N ILE A 39 -2.45 6.79 0.45
CA ILE A 39 -1.51 5.68 0.30
C ILE A 39 -0.09 6.21 0.49
N LYS A 40 0.57 5.78 1.54
CA LYS A 40 2.01 5.96 1.66
C LYS A 40 2.72 4.88 0.85
N TRP A 41 3.51 5.31 -0.10
CA TRP A 41 4.27 4.41 -0.96
C TRP A 41 5.03 3.35 -0.11
N VAL A 42 4.88 2.07 -0.37
CA VAL A 42 4.17 1.44 -1.49
C VAL A 42 2.84 0.82 -1.03
N ASN A 43 2.69 0.54 0.28
CA ASN A 43 1.79 -0.48 0.82
C ASN A 43 1.08 -0.11 2.13
N ASP A 44 1.24 1.13 2.62
CA ASP A 44 0.65 1.58 3.88
C ASP A 44 -0.52 2.54 3.63
N ILE A 45 -1.65 2.30 4.27
CA ILE A 45 -2.83 3.15 4.15
C ILE A 45 -2.96 4.02 5.39
N TYR A 46 -3.20 5.29 5.16
CA TYR A 46 -3.29 6.32 6.20
C TYR A 46 -4.64 7.04 6.17
N ILE A 47 -5.12 7.44 7.33
CA ILE A 47 -6.23 8.38 7.51
C ILE A 47 -5.76 9.43 8.51
N ILE A 48 -5.83 10.71 8.12
CA ILE A 48 -5.44 11.86 8.98
C ILE A 48 -4.08 11.62 9.67
N GLY A 49 -3.08 11.22 8.87
CA GLY A 49 -1.71 11.03 9.34
C GLY A 49 -1.47 9.77 10.19
N ARG A 50 -2.47 8.90 10.37
CA ARG A 50 -2.35 7.63 11.13
C ARG A 50 -2.49 6.43 10.22
N LYS A 51 -1.60 5.46 10.37
CA LYS A 51 -1.62 4.21 9.61
C LYS A 51 -2.77 3.32 10.06
N ILE A 52 -3.68 3.03 9.15
CA ILE A 52 -4.86 2.17 9.40
C ILE A 52 -4.71 0.77 8.79
N CYS A 53 -3.80 0.61 7.83
CA CYS A 53 -3.56 -0.68 7.18
C CYS A 53 -2.12 -0.79 6.71
N GLY A 54 -1.60 -2.01 6.78
CA GLY A 54 -0.35 -2.41 6.15
C GLY A 54 -0.59 -3.63 5.26
N ILE A 55 0.08 -3.67 4.12
CA ILE A 55 -0.03 -4.73 3.13
C ILE A 55 1.35 -5.34 2.92
N LEU A 56 1.41 -6.67 2.85
CA LEU A 56 2.62 -7.42 2.55
C LEU A 56 2.30 -8.45 1.47
N THR A 57 3.09 -8.47 0.42
CA THR A 57 3.03 -9.51 -0.60
C THR A 57 4.32 -10.31 -0.56
N GLU A 58 4.19 -11.60 -0.29
CA GLU A 58 5.28 -12.58 -0.36
C GLU A 58 5.06 -13.46 -1.58
N ALA A 59 6.07 -13.62 -2.42
CA ALA A 59 5.95 -14.35 -3.67
C ALA A 59 7.05 -15.40 -3.83
N SER A 60 6.70 -16.52 -4.48
CA SER A 60 7.63 -17.52 -4.96
C SER A 60 7.81 -17.38 -6.46
N PHE A 61 9.05 -17.52 -6.91
CA PHE A 61 9.43 -17.35 -8.31
C PHE A 61 9.80 -18.68 -8.94
N SER A 62 9.28 -18.93 -10.14
CA SER A 62 9.67 -20.07 -10.95
C SER A 62 10.98 -19.80 -11.68
N MET A 63 11.98 -20.63 -11.44
CA MET A 63 13.25 -20.60 -12.19
C MET A 63 13.09 -21.03 -13.65
N GLU A 64 12.05 -21.82 -13.97
CA GLU A 64 11.81 -22.34 -15.31
C GLU A 64 11.08 -21.35 -16.21
N SER A 65 10.02 -20.69 -15.67
CA SER A 65 9.19 -19.75 -16.45
C SER A 65 9.64 -18.30 -16.31
N GLY A 66 10.42 -17.95 -15.27
CA GLY A 66 10.77 -16.57 -14.93
C GLY A 66 9.59 -15.77 -14.36
N GLY A 67 8.44 -16.42 -14.15
CA GLY A 67 7.24 -15.83 -13.58
C GLY A 67 7.05 -16.12 -12.10
N LEU A 68 5.84 -15.84 -11.60
CA LEU A 68 5.44 -16.15 -10.23
C LEU A 68 4.79 -17.54 -10.17
N ASP A 69 5.25 -18.40 -9.25
CA ASP A 69 4.55 -19.65 -8.92
C ASP A 69 3.28 -19.36 -8.11
N TYR A 70 3.42 -18.47 -7.13
CA TYR A 70 2.30 -17.97 -6.33
C TYR A 70 2.70 -16.67 -5.61
N ALA A 71 1.69 -15.95 -5.15
CA ALA A 71 1.85 -14.82 -4.24
C ALA A 71 0.87 -14.94 -3.07
N VAL A 72 1.34 -14.64 -1.86
CA VAL A 72 0.51 -14.52 -0.65
C VAL A 72 0.37 -13.04 -0.32
N LEU A 73 -0.83 -12.51 -0.51
CA LEU A 73 -1.16 -11.13 -0.21
C LEU A 73 -1.73 -11.05 1.20
N GLY A 74 -0.95 -10.53 2.13
CA GLY A 74 -1.35 -10.25 3.51
C GLY A 74 -1.87 -8.82 3.66
N ILE A 75 -3.06 -8.63 4.23
CA ILE A 75 -3.68 -7.32 4.48
C ILE A 75 -4.08 -7.22 5.95
N GLY A 76 -3.41 -6.33 6.70
CA GLY A 76 -3.69 -6.05 8.11
C GLY A 76 -4.43 -4.72 8.26
N VAL A 77 -5.69 -4.74 8.74
CA VAL A 77 -6.53 -3.54 8.86
C VAL A 77 -6.88 -3.27 10.31
N ASN A 78 -6.61 -2.07 10.78
CA ASN A 78 -7.02 -1.55 12.08
C ASN A 78 -8.48 -1.06 12.00
N THR A 79 -9.43 -1.99 12.02
CA THR A 79 -10.85 -1.63 11.93
C THR A 79 -11.31 -0.82 13.14
N TYR A 80 -10.89 -1.23 14.33
CA TYR A 80 -11.18 -0.59 15.61
C TYR A 80 -9.93 -0.44 16.45
N GLU A 81 -9.95 0.49 17.38
CA GLU A 81 -8.92 0.57 18.40
C GLU A 81 -8.93 -0.72 19.27
N PRO A 82 -7.74 -1.32 19.52
CA PRO A 82 -7.65 -2.47 20.42
C PRO A 82 -8.09 -2.11 21.85
N GLU A 83 -8.54 -3.11 22.60
CA GLU A 83 -8.79 -2.93 24.01
C GLU A 83 -7.49 -2.56 24.73
N GLY A 84 -7.49 -1.44 25.44
CA GLY A 84 -6.29 -0.86 26.04
C GLY A 84 -5.45 0.05 25.12
N GLY A 85 -5.92 0.33 23.90
CA GLY A 85 -5.25 1.18 22.92
C GLY A 85 -4.16 0.48 22.12
N PHE A 86 -3.52 1.21 21.22
CA PHE A 86 -2.35 0.71 20.49
C PHE A 86 -1.12 0.64 21.41
N PRO A 87 -0.21 -0.35 21.21
CA PRO A 87 1.06 -0.41 21.93
C PRO A 87 1.82 0.91 21.87
N GLU A 88 2.55 1.25 22.93
CA GLU A 88 3.27 2.52 23.06
C GLU A 88 4.17 2.82 21.85
N ALA A 89 4.86 1.82 21.34
CA ALA A 89 5.79 1.95 20.20
C ALA A 89 5.11 2.41 18.89
N ILE A 90 3.78 2.24 18.75
CA ILE A 90 3.05 2.59 17.53
C ILE A 90 1.85 3.51 17.77
N ARG A 91 1.61 3.92 19.02
CA ARG A 91 0.44 4.71 19.42
C ARG A 91 0.29 6.01 18.64
N ASP A 92 1.40 6.65 18.31
CA ASP A 92 1.40 7.92 17.57
C ASP A 92 1.35 7.72 16.05
N ILE A 93 1.55 6.49 15.59
CA ILE A 93 1.62 6.14 14.16
C ILE A 93 0.34 5.44 13.71
N ALA A 94 -0.19 4.50 14.51
CA ALA A 94 -1.35 3.70 14.18
C ALA A 94 -2.66 4.41 14.52
N GLY A 95 -3.72 4.10 13.79
CA GLY A 95 -5.07 4.55 14.07
C GLY A 95 -6.12 3.53 13.62
N PRO A 96 -7.34 3.57 14.16
CA PRO A 96 -8.46 2.77 13.70
C PRO A 96 -9.21 3.48 12.57
N ILE A 97 -10.00 2.71 11.79
CA ILE A 97 -10.95 3.28 10.83
C ILE A 97 -12.18 3.82 11.57
N PHE A 98 -12.68 3.06 12.56
CA PHE A 98 -13.86 3.41 13.32
C PHE A 98 -13.53 3.54 14.81
N HIS A 99 -14.02 4.61 15.43
CA HIS A 99 -13.90 4.81 16.88
C HIS A 99 -14.97 4.00 17.64
N ASP A 100 -16.18 3.90 17.07
CA ASP A 100 -17.28 3.13 17.67
C ASP A 100 -17.33 1.71 17.11
N ARG A 101 -17.46 0.71 17.98
CA ARG A 101 -17.59 -0.69 17.58
C ARG A 101 -19.00 -0.98 17.08
N LYS A 102 -19.12 -1.20 15.76
CA LYS A 102 -20.32 -1.72 15.10
C LYS A 102 -20.06 -3.18 14.71
N SER A 103 -21.03 -4.06 14.99
CA SER A 103 -20.83 -5.52 14.99
C SER A 103 -20.38 -6.14 13.66
N ASP A 104 -20.68 -5.51 12.52
CA ASP A 104 -20.48 -6.09 11.18
C ASP A 104 -19.37 -5.44 10.34
N MET A 105 -18.75 -4.34 10.82
CA MET A 105 -17.81 -3.56 10.00
C MET A 105 -16.56 -4.35 9.57
N ARG A 106 -16.07 -5.27 10.39
CA ARG A 106 -14.94 -6.13 10.00
C ARG A 106 -15.26 -6.99 8.80
N ASN A 107 -16.44 -7.60 8.79
CA ASN A 107 -16.87 -8.45 7.66
C ASN A 107 -17.16 -7.62 6.43
N ARG A 108 -17.79 -6.46 6.59
CA ARG A 108 -18.10 -5.54 5.48
C ARG A 108 -16.84 -5.04 4.82
N ILE A 109 -15.86 -4.54 5.60
CA ILE A 109 -14.60 -4.05 5.03
C ILE A 109 -13.81 -5.16 4.35
N ALA A 110 -13.79 -6.37 4.93
CA ALA A 110 -13.13 -7.52 4.33
C ALA A 110 -13.78 -7.90 2.98
N ALA A 111 -15.10 -7.94 2.92
CA ALA A 111 -15.84 -8.23 1.69
C ALA A 111 -15.59 -7.16 0.61
N GLU A 112 -15.62 -5.87 0.98
CA GLU A 112 -15.34 -4.79 0.02
C GLU A 112 -13.90 -4.80 -0.48
N ILE A 113 -12.92 -5.11 0.38
CA ILE A 113 -11.52 -5.27 -0.04
C ILE A 113 -11.40 -6.40 -1.07
N ILE A 114 -11.98 -7.57 -0.79
CA ILE A 114 -11.93 -8.71 -1.71
C ILE A 114 -12.60 -8.37 -3.04
N ASN A 115 -13.80 -7.81 -3.01
CA ASN A 115 -14.54 -7.46 -4.22
C ASN A 115 -13.80 -6.43 -5.08
N ASN A 116 -13.24 -5.38 -4.46
CA ASN A 116 -12.45 -4.39 -5.17
C ASN A 116 -11.17 -5.00 -5.73
N PHE A 117 -10.47 -5.82 -4.93
CA PHE A 117 -9.22 -6.45 -5.35
C PHE A 117 -9.45 -7.39 -6.54
N MET A 118 -10.43 -8.27 -6.48
CA MET A 118 -10.73 -9.19 -7.58
C MET A 118 -11.09 -8.44 -8.86
N ARG A 119 -11.89 -7.39 -8.79
CA ARG A 119 -12.22 -6.56 -9.95
C ARG A 119 -10.98 -5.91 -10.58
N LEU A 120 -10.06 -5.36 -9.76
CA LEU A 120 -8.82 -4.77 -10.27
C LEU A 120 -7.85 -5.83 -10.78
N TYR A 121 -7.87 -7.02 -10.17
CA TYR A 121 -7.06 -8.15 -10.57
C TYR A 121 -7.49 -8.73 -11.92
N ASP A 122 -8.80 -8.78 -12.21
CA ASP A 122 -9.33 -9.22 -13.50
C ASP A 122 -8.95 -8.28 -14.67
N SER A 123 -8.67 -7.00 -14.38
CA SER A 123 -8.21 -5.98 -15.35
C SER A 123 -6.75 -5.55 -15.13
N PHE A 124 -5.92 -6.46 -14.63
CA PHE A 124 -4.56 -6.15 -14.18
C PHE A 124 -3.64 -5.73 -15.31
N GLU A 125 -3.76 -6.33 -16.48
CA GLU A 125 -2.98 -6.00 -17.68
C GLU A 125 -3.23 -4.55 -18.15
N GLU A 126 -4.43 -4.03 -17.93
CA GLU A 126 -4.81 -2.66 -18.27
C GLU A 126 -4.27 -1.62 -17.29
N ASN A 127 -3.62 -2.05 -16.20
CA ASN A 127 -3.13 -1.21 -15.10
C ASN A 127 -4.22 -0.27 -14.53
N SER A 128 -5.46 -0.74 -14.52
CA SER A 128 -6.67 0.04 -14.18
C SER A 128 -6.67 0.65 -12.77
N PHE A 129 -5.86 0.11 -11.86
CA PHE A 129 -5.71 0.63 -10.49
C PHE A 129 -4.78 1.85 -10.40
N TYR A 130 -3.88 2.05 -11.38
CA TYR A 130 -2.83 3.07 -11.27
C TYR A 130 -3.34 4.51 -11.13
N PRO A 131 -4.37 4.98 -11.87
CA PRO A 131 -4.91 6.33 -11.68
C PRO A 131 -5.39 6.59 -10.25
N GLU A 132 -6.06 5.61 -9.64
CA GLU A 132 -6.54 5.69 -8.26
C GLU A 132 -5.39 5.59 -7.23
N TYR A 133 -4.35 4.81 -7.53
CA TYR A 133 -3.14 4.75 -6.73
C TYR A 133 -2.43 6.10 -6.70
N ARG A 134 -2.14 6.66 -7.87
CA ARG A 134 -1.44 7.95 -8.04
C ARG A 134 -2.18 9.11 -7.34
N LYS A 135 -3.51 9.14 -7.47
CA LYS A 135 -4.36 10.18 -6.86
C LYS A 135 -4.27 10.21 -5.34
N ARG A 136 -4.02 9.05 -4.71
CA ARG A 136 -4.00 8.89 -3.25
C ARG A 136 -2.61 8.91 -2.64
N LEU A 137 -1.56 9.06 -3.44
CA LEU A 137 -0.19 9.06 -2.91
C LEU A 137 0.03 10.20 -1.93
N LEU A 138 0.47 9.84 -0.71
CA LEU A 138 0.91 10.79 0.31
C LEU A 138 2.22 11.47 -0.13
N TRP A 139 2.37 12.72 0.27
CA TRP A 139 3.61 13.51 0.21
C TRP A 139 4.11 13.85 -1.19
N VAL A 140 3.29 13.76 -2.22
CA VAL A 140 3.67 14.24 -3.55
C VAL A 140 3.93 15.74 -3.51
N GLY A 141 5.11 16.16 -3.96
CA GLY A 141 5.62 17.54 -3.88
C GLY A 141 6.29 17.90 -2.55
N GLU A 142 6.27 17.01 -1.55
CA GLU A 142 6.85 17.26 -0.24
C GLU A 142 8.28 16.70 -0.09
N LYS A 143 9.02 17.25 0.87
CA LYS A 143 10.32 16.71 1.27
C LYS A 143 10.14 15.43 2.09
N ILE A 144 10.89 14.41 1.72
CA ILE A 144 10.92 13.09 2.34
C ILE A 144 12.36 12.65 2.57
N ASN A 145 12.53 11.64 3.42
CA ASN A 145 13.78 10.88 3.50
C ASN A 145 13.58 9.53 2.83
N VAL A 146 14.39 9.22 1.83
CA VAL A 146 14.54 7.87 1.28
C VAL A 146 15.45 7.09 2.22
N ILE A 147 14.97 5.95 2.72
CA ILE A 147 15.68 5.13 3.72
C ILE A 147 16.07 3.81 3.09
N ARG A 148 17.38 3.55 3.01
CA ARG A 148 17.99 2.30 2.53
C ARG A 148 18.84 1.69 3.66
N GLY A 149 18.32 0.67 4.33
CA GLY A 149 18.94 0.16 5.54
C GLY A 149 19.04 1.24 6.62
N SER A 150 20.25 1.62 7.02
CA SER A 150 20.50 2.72 7.99
C SER A 150 20.68 4.10 7.35
N GLU A 151 20.84 4.16 6.03
CA GLU A 151 21.05 5.42 5.30
C GLU A 151 19.75 6.17 5.08
N LYS A 152 19.78 7.49 5.35
CA LYS A 152 18.67 8.41 5.11
C LYS A 152 19.12 9.49 4.15
N THR A 153 18.51 9.54 2.97
CA THR A 153 18.85 10.52 1.94
C THR A 153 17.66 11.46 1.71
N PRO A 154 17.81 12.78 1.95
CA PRO A 154 16.75 13.75 1.68
C PRO A 154 16.42 13.82 0.19
N ALA A 155 15.13 13.89 -0.12
CA ALA A 155 14.64 14.02 -1.48
C ALA A 155 13.27 14.70 -1.50
N THR A 156 12.82 15.14 -2.67
CA THR A 156 11.44 15.56 -2.92
C THR A 156 10.71 14.43 -3.64
N MET A 157 9.55 14.02 -3.13
CA MET A 157 8.70 13.04 -3.79
C MET A 157 7.98 13.67 -4.97
N LEU A 158 8.19 13.17 -6.18
CA LEU A 158 7.54 13.65 -7.40
C LEU A 158 6.28 12.83 -7.75
N GLY A 159 6.16 11.61 -7.22
CA GLY A 159 5.03 10.72 -7.46
C GLY A 159 5.45 9.26 -7.59
N ALA A 160 4.71 8.50 -8.37
CA ALA A 160 5.08 7.16 -8.83
C ALA A 160 4.76 7.04 -10.32
N ASP A 161 5.50 6.20 -11.03
CA ASP A 161 5.23 5.89 -12.43
C ASP A 161 4.22 4.73 -12.60
N GLU A 162 3.94 4.34 -13.84
CA GLU A 162 2.98 3.29 -14.17
C GLU A 162 3.40 1.89 -13.68
N ASP A 163 4.68 1.68 -13.42
CA ASP A 163 5.22 0.48 -12.75
C ASP A 163 5.20 0.61 -11.23
N CYS A 164 4.55 1.66 -10.70
CA CYS A 164 4.47 1.97 -9.27
C CYS A 164 5.83 2.21 -8.59
N ARG A 165 6.89 2.52 -9.39
CA ARG A 165 8.18 2.93 -8.85
C ARG A 165 8.07 4.35 -8.31
N LEU A 166 8.65 4.59 -7.14
CA LEU A 166 8.69 5.91 -6.53
C LEU A 166 9.60 6.84 -7.34
N HIS A 167 9.06 7.97 -7.79
CA HIS A 167 9.84 9.01 -8.45
C HIS A 167 10.24 10.08 -7.45
N VAL A 168 11.54 10.29 -7.28
CA VAL A 168 12.11 11.27 -6.36
C VAL A 168 13.14 12.16 -7.05
N ARG A 169 13.32 13.37 -6.51
CA ARG A 169 14.41 14.29 -6.87
C ARG A 169 15.23 14.60 -5.63
N TYR A 170 16.52 14.33 -5.70
CA TYR A 170 17.50 14.65 -4.64
C TYR A 170 17.90 16.13 -4.66
N GLU A 171 18.58 16.60 -3.60
CA GLU A 171 19.01 18.00 -3.46
C GLU A 171 20.03 18.43 -4.53
N ASP A 172 20.80 17.51 -5.07
CA ASP A 172 21.74 17.73 -6.18
C ASP A 172 21.06 17.85 -7.57
N GLY A 173 19.73 17.72 -7.60
CA GLY A 173 18.91 17.77 -8.82
C GLY A 173 18.77 16.42 -9.54
N ARG A 174 19.46 15.38 -9.15
CA ARG A 174 19.34 14.03 -9.69
C ARG A 174 17.95 13.47 -9.41
N GLU A 175 17.34 12.85 -10.41
CA GLU A 175 16.09 12.12 -10.27
C GLU A 175 16.32 10.61 -10.31
N GLU A 176 15.49 9.88 -9.58
CA GLU A 176 15.57 8.42 -9.50
C GLU A 176 14.16 7.81 -9.44
N TYR A 177 14.00 6.68 -10.15
CA TYR A 177 12.85 5.79 -10.01
C TYR A 177 13.24 4.60 -9.14
N ILE A 178 12.62 4.51 -7.97
CA ILE A 178 12.95 3.52 -6.93
C ILE A 178 11.90 2.42 -6.95
N SER A 179 12.33 1.19 -7.20
CA SER A 179 11.49 0.00 -7.07
C SER A 179 11.26 -0.33 -5.60
N SER A 180 10.20 -1.08 -5.28
CA SER A 180 9.96 -1.63 -3.95
C SER A 180 11.07 -2.59 -3.55
N GLY A 181 11.26 -2.80 -2.24
CA GLY A 181 12.28 -3.66 -1.66
C GLY A 181 12.59 -3.22 -0.23
N GLU A 182 13.84 -3.28 0.20
CA GLU A 182 14.31 -2.81 1.52
C GLU A 182 14.40 -1.27 1.61
N ILE A 183 13.48 -0.58 0.96
CA ILE A 183 13.43 0.89 0.90
C ILE A 183 12.13 1.36 1.53
N SER A 184 12.23 2.35 2.38
CA SER A 184 11.06 3.04 2.94
C SER A 184 11.20 4.55 2.83
N ILE A 185 10.09 5.25 2.98
CA ILE A 185 10.06 6.71 3.02
C ILE A 185 9.49 7.23 4.33
N ARG A 186 9.96 8.39 4.76
CA ARG A 186 9.45 9.13 5.90
C ARG A 186 9.35 10.61 5.53
N LYS A 187 8.40 11.31 6.11
CA LYS A 187 8.37 12.77 6.01
C LYS A 187 9.66 13.34 6.63
N ALA A 188 10.24 14.34 6.00
CA ALA A 188 11.45 15.00 6.45
C ALA A 188 11.19 15.82 7.72
#